data_e459c6709dcb0fb6cef17ca56cdfd680
#
_entry.id   e459c6709dcb0fb6cef17ca56cdfd680
#
_cell.length_a   1.000
_cell.length_b   1.000
_cell.length_c   1.000
_cell.angle_alpha   90.00
_cell.angle_beta   90.00
_cell.angle_gamma   90.00
#
_symmetry.space_group_name_H-M   'P 1'
#
loop_
_entity.id
_entity.type
_entity.pdbx_description
1 polymer ?
#
loop_
_entity_poly.entity_id
_entity_poly.type
_entity_poly.pdbx_seq_one_letter_code
_entity_poly.pdbx_strand_id
1 'polypeptide(L)'
;MKSLFDSEPIVFDVPDASIIYYPNFFSTEEATILFDTLQKEIPWQQDDIKVYGKVYPQPRLTALFGNEGKSYSYSNITMHPHKWSPLLMSIKEKVEKTTEAIYSTVLLNYYRDGKDSNGWHADNEKELGTNPIIASLSFGAERMFQLKHNAIPNQKINISL
;
A
#
# COMPACT_ATOMS: atom_id res chain seq x y z
N MET A 1 20.06 -23.35 7.09
CA MET A 1 19.52 -23.11 8.45
C MET A 1 18.36 -22.16 8.27
N LYS A 2 17.09 -22.61 8.38
CA LYS A 2 15.95 -21.69 8.41
C LYS A 2 16.10 -20.81 9.65
N SER A 3 16.02 -19.50 9.49
CA SER A 3 16.02 -18.58 10.62
C SER A 3 14.80 -18.88 11.49
N LEU A 4 14.94 -18.80 12.81
CA LEU A 4 13.83 -18.92 13.77
C LEU A 4 12.75 -17.84 13.60
N PHE A 5 12.94 -16.90 12.66
CA PHE A 5 12.08 -15.74 12.38
C PHE A 5 11.45 -15.78 10.99
N ASP A 6 11.71 -16.79 10.16
CA ASP A 6 11.04 -16.96 8.86
C ASP A 6 9.65 -17.54 9.09
N SER A 7 8.69 -16.68 9.32
CA SER A 7 7.28 -17.08 9.30
C SER A 7 6.87 -17.41 7.87
N GLU A 8 6.25 -18.58 7.68
CA GLU A 8 5.75 -19.01 6.38
C GLU A 8 4.65 -18.03 5.88
N PRO A 9 4.57 -17.78 4.58
CA PRO A 9 3.46 -16.99 4.02
C PRO A 9 2.11 -17.59 4.35
N ILE A 10 1.15 -16.73 4.63
CA ILE A 10 -0.23 -17.14 4.95
C ILE A 10 -1.08 -16.89 3.71
N VAL A 11 -1.68 -17.94 3.18
CA VAL A 11 -2.60 -17.88 2.04
C VAL A 11 -4.03 -17.85 2.58
N PHE A 12 -4.81 -16.86 2.14
CA PHE A 12 -6.23 -16.78 2.47
C PHE A 12 -7.05 -17.43 1.35
N ASP A 13 -7.86 -18.42 1.72
CA ASP A 13 -8.81 -19.08 0.81
C ASP A 13 -10.09 -18.22 0.73
N VAL A 14 -10.22 -17.47 -0.34
CA VAL A 14 -11.33 -16.54 -0.57
C VAL A 14 -11.80 -16.61 -2.01
N PRO A 15 -13.11 -16.40 -2.28
CA PRO A 15 -13.61 -16.36 -3.64
C PRO A 15 -13.07 -15.13 -4.40
N ASP A 16 -12.84 -15.32 -5.69
CA ASP A 16 -12.51 -14.28 -6.68
C ASP A 16 -11.24 -13.46 -6.37
N ALA A 17 -10.38 -13.93 -5.47
CA ALA A 17 -9.12 -13.28 -5.14
C ALA A 17 -8.04 -14.29 -4.76
N SER A 18 -6.78 -13.89 -4.93
CA SER A 18 -5.62 -14.59 -4.39
C SER A 18 -4.90 -13.63 -3.43
N ILE A 19 -4.87 -13.97 -2.15
CA ILE A 19 -4.30 -13.11 -1.11
C ILE A 19 -3.25 -13.89 -0.35
N ILE A 20 -2.03 -13.36 -0.33
CA ILE A 20 -0.89 -13.94 0.38
C ILE A 20 -0.35 -12.87 1.32
N TYR A 21 -0.26 -13.19 2.59
CA TYR A 21 0.35 -12.35 3.61
C TYR A 21 1.73 -12.90 3.99
N TYR A 22 2.73 -12.05 3.94
CA TYR A 22 4.11 -12.33 4.32
C TYR A 22 4.44 -11.63 5.64
N PRO A 23 4.21 -12.27 6.79
CA PRO A 23 4.61 -11.71 8.08
C PRO A 23 6.15 -11.63 8.14
N ASN A 24 6.65 -10.55 8.75
CA ASN A 24 8.11 -10.32 8.87
C ASN A 24 8.86 -10.27 7.52
N PHE A 25 8.22 -9.70 6.48
CA PHE A 25 8.85 -9.51 5.17
C PHE A 25 10.18 -8.74 5.24
N PHE A 26 10.25 -7.80 6.17
CA PHE A 26 11.49 -7.19 6.66
C PHE A 26 11.71 -7.59 8.11
N SER A 27 12.97 -7.69 8.55
CA SER A 27 13.27 -7.82 9.97
C SER A 27 12.78 -6.59 10.74
N THR A 28 12.57 -6.69 12.03
CA THR A 28 12.16 -5.55 12.86
C THR A 28 13.15 -4.39 12.78
N GLU A 29 14.44 -4.68 12.72
CA GLU A 29 15.48 -3.67 12.57
C GLU A 29 15.41 -2.97 11.21
N GLU A 30 15.34 -3.73 10.11
CA GLU A 30 15.16 -3.19 8.77
C GLU A 30 13.89 -2.35 8.68
N ALA A 31 12.77 -2.85 9.17
CA ALA A 31 11.48 -2.16 9.14
C ALA A 31 11.51 -0.83 9.90
N THR A 32 12.19 -0.78 11.05
CA THR A 32 12.36 0.45 11.83
C THR A 32 13.19 1.48 11.06
N ILE A 33 14.31 1.07 10.49
CA ILE A 33 15.17 1.96 9.69
C ILE A 33 14.41 2.48 8.47
N LEU A 34 13.70 1.59 7.77
CA LEU A 34 12.90 1.98 6.61
C LEU A 34 11.78 2.96 6.98
N PHE A 35 11.06 2.70 8.07
CA PHE A 35 10.00 3.58 8.56
C PHE A 35 10.53 4.98 8.87
N ASP A 36 11.60 5.07 9.66
CA ASP A 36 12.21 6.35 10.04
C ASP A 36 12.73 7.13 8.84
N THR A 37 13.31 6.43 7.86
CA THR A 37 13.84 7.04 6.65
C THR A 37 12.72 7.53 5.75
N LEU A 38 11.71 6.70 5.49
CA LEU A 38 10.55 7.07 4.69
C LEU A 38 9.80 8.26 5.30
N GLN A 39 9.61 8.26 6.63
CA GLN A 39 8.96 9.37 7.31
C GLN A 39 9.67 10.71 7.08
N LYS A 40 11.01 10.71 7.04
CA LYS A 40 11.82 11.92 6.92
C LYS A 40 12.06 12.36 5.48
N GLU A 41 12.23 11.42 4.55
CA GLU A 41 12.70 11.73 3.20
C GLU A 41 11.59 11.86 2.17
N ILE A 42 10.41 11.27 2.41
CA ILE A 42 9.31 11.34 1.47
C ILE A 42 8.69 12.75 1.47
N PRO A 43 8.45 13.35 0.30
CA PRO A 43 7.78 14.64 0.17
C PRO A 43 6.27 14.48 0.38
N TRP A 44 5.89 14.23 1.63
CA TRP A 44 4.50 14.02 2.02
C TRP A 44 3.63 15.23 1.70
N GLN A 45 2.46 15.00 1.09
CA GLN A 45 1.45 16.02 0.84
C GLN A 45 0.09 15.60 1.40
N GLN A 46 -0.73 16.60 1.71
CA GLN A 46 -2.12 16.38 2.08
C GLN A 46 -3.02 16.97 1.00
N ASP A 47 -3.73 16.10 0.29
CA ASP A 47 -4.67 16.52 -0.75
C ASP A 47 -6.07 16.72 -0.15
N ASP A 48 -6.86 17.54 -0.82
CA ASP A 48 -8.26 17.72 -0.48
C ASP A 48 -9.15 16.71 -1.22
N ILE A 49 -10.10 16.12 -0.50
CA ILE A 49 -11.11 15.23 -1.06
C ILE A 49 -12.49 15.88 -0.99
N LYS A 50 -13.32 15.63 -2.00
CA LYS A 50 -14.69 16.11 -2.03
C LYS A 50 -15.65 14.99 -1.62
N VAL A 51 -16.34 15.18 -0.50
CA VAL A 51 -17.31 14.22 0.04
C VAL A 51 -18.66 14.92 0.16
N TYR A 52 -19.68 14.39 -0.50
CA TYR A 52 -21.05 14.98 -0.54
C TYR A 52 -21.06 16.49 -0.84
N GLY A 53 -20.24 16.91 -1.80
CA GLY A 53 -20.17 18.31 -2.24
C GLY A 53 -19.32 19.23 -1.36
N LYS A 54 -18.84 18.78 -0.22
CA LYS A 54 -17.95 19.52 0.68
C LYS A 54 -16.51 19.06 0.51
N VAL A 55 -15.58 19.98 0.66
CA VAL A 55 -14.13 19.73 0.58
C VAL A 55 -13.58 19.54 1.98
N TYR A 56 -12.79 18.47 2.14
CA TYR A 56 -12.10 18.12 3.38
C TYR A 56 -10.65 17.75 3.10
N PRO A 57 -9.71 18.08 3.98
CA PRO A 57 -8.37 17.53 3.88
C PRO A 57 -8.43 16.01 4.04
N GLN A 58 -7.70 15.30 3.22
CA GLN A 58 -7.59 13.84 3.27
C GLN A 58 -7.03 13.41 4.65
N PRO A 59 -7.64 12.43 5.34
CA PRO A 59 -7.18 12.01 6.66
C PRO A 59 -5.98 11.09 6.58
N ARG A 60 -4.95 11.52 5.89
CA ARG A 60 -3.61 10.91 5.74
C ARG A 60 -2.73 11.82 4.89
N LEU A 61 -1.45 11.60 4.89
CA LEU A 61 -0.52 12.18 3.92
C LEU A 61 -0.20 11.15 2.85
N THR A 62 0.08 11.61 1.63
CA THR A 62 0.38 10.75 0.50
C THR A 62 1.60 11.23 -0.27
N ALA A 63 2.22 10.31 -1.01
CA ALA A 63 3.19 10.62 -2.05
C ALA A 63 3.16 9.52 -3.12
N LEU A 64 3.27 9.90 -4.38
CA LEU A 64 3.30 8.98 -5.51
C LEU A 64 4.71 8.98 -6.13
N PHE A 65 5.25 7.79 -6.34
CA PHE A 65 6.49 7.58 -7.09
C PHE A 65 6.25 6.59 -8.22
N GLY A 66 7.00 6.73 -9.30
CA GLY A 66 6.83 5.81 -10.41
C GLY A 66 7.65 6.17 -11.64
N ASN A 67 7.43 5.39 -12.70
CA ASN A 67 8.04 5.62 -13.99
C ASN A 67 7.48 6.88 -14.65
N GLU A 68 8.28 7.55 -15.47
CA GLU A 68 7.84 8.74 -16.21
C GLU A 68 6.56 8.47 -17.01
N GLY A 69 5.65 9.46 -17.03
CA GLY A 69 4.37 9.39 -17.76
C GLY A 69 3.29 8.54 -17.09
N LYS A 70 3.52 8.00 -15.89
CA LYS A 70 2.52 7.25 -15.12
C LYS A 70 1.83 8.16 -14.11
N SER A 71 0.87 8.99 -14.56
CA SER A 71 -0.02 9.70 -13.65
C SER A 71 -1.04 8.73 -13.03
N TYR A 72 -1.46 9.00 -11.81
CA TYR A 72 -2.49 8.26 -11.11
C TYR A 72 -3.61 9.23 -10.70
N SER A 73 -4.85 8.87 -11.02
CA SER A 73 -6.01 9.69 -10.71
C SER A 73 -7.01 8.91 -9.87
N TYR A 74 -7.36 9.43 -8.69
CA TYR A 74 -8.42 8.89 -7.86
C TYR A 74 -9.18 10.02 -7.16
N SER A 75 -10.46 9.84 -6.90
CA SER A 75 -11.33 10.81 -6.19
C SER A 75 -11.20 12.26 -6.71
N ASN A 76 -11.02 12.42 -8.04
CA ASN A 76 -10.78 13.71 -8.73
C ASN A 76 -9.42 14.38 -8.40
N ILE A 77 -8.48 13.64 -7.81
CA ILE A 77 -7.10 14.07 -7.60
C ILE A 77 -6.25 13.42 -8.69
N THR A 78 -5.47 14.22 -9.42
CA THR A 78 -4.44 13.70 -10.33
C THR A 78 -3.09 13.94 -9.72
N MET A 79 -2.36 12.85 -9.45
CA MET A 79 -1.01 12.89 -8.94
C MET A 79 -0.02 12.59 -10.07
N HIS A 80 1.04 13.38 -10.13
CA HIS A 80 2.18 13.11 -11.00
C HIS A 80 3.27 12.45 -10.16
N PRO A 81 3.81 11.30 -10.60
CA PRO A 81 4.77 10.57 -9.80
C PRO A 81 6.11 11.31 -9.70
N HIS A 82 6.68 11.31 -8.51
CA HIS A 82 8.09 11.59 -8.31
C HIS A 82 8.93 10.47 -8.93
N LYS A 83 10.17 10.78 -9.30
CA LYS A 83 11.12 9.75 -9.73
C LYS A 83 11.47 8.81 -8.57
N TRP A 84 11.65 7.54 -8.87
CA TRP A 84 12.07 6.54 -7.91
C TRP A 84 13.34 7.01 -7.15
N SER A 85 13.29 6.99 -5.83
CA SER A 85 14.48 7.17 -5.00
C SER A 85 15.25 5.85 -4.89
N PRO A 86 16.56 5.88 -4.58
CA PRO A 86 17.34 4.65 -4.35
C PRO A 86 16.72 3.75 -3.28
N LEU A 87 16.17 4.33 -2.20
CA LEU A 87 15.49 3.60 -1.14
C LEU A 87 14.26 2.86 -1.66
N LEU A 88 13.37 3.56 -2.38
CA LEU A 88 12.16 2.95 -2.91
C LEU A 88 12.48 1.93 -4.01
N MET A 89 13.57 2.12 -4.77
CA MET A 89 14.04 1.11 -5.71
C MET A 89 14.48 -0.17 -5.01
N SER A 90 15.21 -0.09 -3.92
CA SER A 90 15.64 -1.28 -3.17
C SER A 90 14.45 -2.06 -2.57
N ILE A 91 13.44 -1.35 -2.05
CA ILE A 91 12.20 -1.95 -1.58
C ILE A 91 11.47 -2.64 -2.74
N LYS A 92 11.31 -1.93 -3.86
CA LYS A 92 10.66 -2.43 -5.07
C LYS A 92 11.31 -3.73 -5.57
N GLU A 93 12.63 -3.77 -5.68
CA GLU A 93 13.39 -4.95 -6.14
C GLU A 93 13.13 -6.16 -5.22
N LYS A 94 13.11 -5.97 -3.91
CA LYS A 94 12.80 -7.04 -2.95
C LYS A 94 11.37 -7.57 -3.13
N VAL A 95 10.41 -6.66 -3.33
CA VAL A 95 9.00 -7.02 -3.56
C VAL A 95 8.84 -7.75 -4.89
N GLU A 96 9.39 -7.23 -5.98
CA GLU A 96 9.33 -7.86 -7.32
C GLU A 96 9.93 -9.27 -7.33
N LYS A 97 11.05 -9.45 -6.64
CA LYS A 97 11.68 -10.76 -6.49
C LYS A 97 10.80 -11.77 -5.75
N THR A 98 10.03 -11.31 -4.77
CA THR A 98 9.17 -12.19 -3.96
C THR A 98 7.85 -12.50 -4.66
N THR A 99 7.28 -11.51 -5.34
CA THR A 99 5.96 -11.63 -5.99
C THR A 99 6.04 -12.10 -7.44
N GLU A 100 7.24 -12.15 -8.02
CA GLU A 100 7.49 -12.43 -9.45
C GLU A 100 6.69 -11.51 -10.38
N ALA A 101 6.40 -10.28 -9.92
CA ALA A 101 5.64 -9.27 -10.63
C ALA A 101 6.47 -7.98 -10.79
N ILE A 102 6.12 -7.16 -11.78
CA ILE A 102 6.78 -5.89 -12.05
C ILE A 102 5.84 -4.74 -11.70
N TYR A 103 6.34 -3.78 -10.94
CA TYR A 103 5.58 -2.62 -10.50
C TYR A 103 6.11 -1.34 -11.13
N SER A 104 5.22 -0.50 -11.64
CA SER A 104 5.57 0.77 -12.30
C SER A 104 5.40 1.99 -11.41
N THR A 105 4.60 1.88 -10.35
CA THR A 105 4.28 2.97 -9.43
C THR A 105 4.14 2.46 -8.01
N VAL A 106 4.31 3.36 -7.05
CA VAL A 106 3.97 3.14 -5.63
C VAL A 106 3.26 4.37 -5.08
N LEU A 107 2.11 4.16 -4.47
CA LEU A 107 1.42 5.16 -3.66
C LEU A 107 1.76 4.91 -2.20
N LEU A 108 2.41 5.88 -1.57
CA LEU A 108 2.70 5.85 -0.15
C LEU A 108 1.58 6.56 0.61
N ASN A 109 1.15 5.97 1.71
CA ASN A 109 0.20 6.55 2.64
C ASN A 109 0.85 6.65 4.03
N TYR A 110 0.82 7.82 4.63
CA TYR A 110 1.29 8.04 5.98
C TYR A 110 0.13 8.41 6.90
N TYR A 111 -0.15 7.53 7.84
CA TYR A 111 -1.15 7.72 8.87
C TYR A 111 -0.44 8.25 10.13
N ARG A 112 -0.69 9.52 10.45
CA ARG A 112 0.01 10.25 11.52
C ARG A 112 -0.36 9.75 12.92
N ASP A 113 -1.60 9.30 13.05
CA ASP A 113 -2.16 8.79 14.31
C ASP A 113 -3.33 7.82 14.05
N GLY A 114 -3.99 7.38 15.13
CA GLY A 114 -5.13 6.46 15.04
C GLY A 114 -6.42 7.07 14.46
N LYS A 115 -6.46 8.38 14.15
CA LYS A 115 -7.61 9.06 13.54
C LYS A 115 -7.47 9.13 12.03
N ASP A 116 -6.25 9.08 11.51
CA ASP A 116 -6.01 9.00 10.08
C ASP A 116 -6.49 7.66 9.52
N SER A 117 -7.06 7.68 8.33
CA SER A 117 -7.69 6.51 7.73
C SER A 117 -7.72 6.56 6.21
N ASN A 118 -7.96 5.40 5.61
CA ASN A 118 -8.40 5.26 4.23
C ASN A 118 -9.75 4.54 4.21
N GLY A 119 -10.73 5.12 3.53
CA GLY A 119 -12.07 4.54 3.45
C GLY A 119 -12.13 3.30 2.56
N TRP A 120 -13.25 2.59 2.60
CA TRP A 120 -13.50 1.48 1.69
C TRP A 120 -13.47 1.94 0.25
N HIS A 121 -12.66 1.28 -0.56
CA HIS A 121 -12.51 1.52 -2.00
C HIS A 121 -12.16 0.20 -2.69
N ALA A 122 -12.19 0.20 -4.00
CA ALA A 122 -11.66 -0.86 -4.82
C ALA A 122 -10.57 -0.26 -5.73
N ASP A 123 -9.43 -0.94 -5.84
CA ASP A 123 -8.36 -0.57 -6.77
C ASP A 123 -8.71 -1.10 -8.16
N ASN A 124 -9.70 -0.48 -8.78
CA ASN A 124 -10.25 -0.86 -10.07
C ASN A 124 -10.11 0.22 -11.14
N GLU A 125 -9.17 1.13 -10.93
CA GLU A 125 -8.83 2.15 -11.90
C GLU A 125 -8.34 1.50 -13.20
N LYS A 126 -8.73 2.09 -14.32
CA LYS A 126 -8.40 1.58 -15.66
C LYS A 126 -6.90 1.42 -15.89
N GLU A 127 -6.11 2.28 -15.26
CA GLU A 127 -4.65 2.30 -15.32
C GLU A 127 -4.01 1.05 -14.72
N LEU A 128 -4.69 0.38 -13.80
CA LEU A 128 -4.22 -0.86 -13.16
C LEU A 128 -4.45 -2.10 -14.03
N GLY A 129 -5.31 -2.00 -15.05
CA GLY A 129 -5.65 -3.12 -15.91
C GLY A 129 -6.62 -4.12 -15.29
N THR A 130 -6.72 -5.31 -15.90
CA THR A 130 -7.59 -6.39 -15.43
C THR A 130 -6.84 -7.32 -14.49
N ASN A 131 -7.44 -7.65 -13.34
CA ASN A 131 -6.85 -8.52 -12.31
C ASN A 131 -5.42 -8.07 -11.92
N PRO A 132 -5.23 -6.83 -11.46
CA PRO A 132 -3.91 -6.33 -11.14
C PRO A 132 -3.31 -7.08 -9.96
N ILE A 133 -1.99 -7.26 -10.00
CA ILE A 133 -1.23 -7.70 -8.82
C ILE A 133 -0.85 -6.46 -8.02
N ILE A 134 -1.31 -6.39 -6.79
CA ILE A 134 -1.07 -5.25 -5.89
C ILE A 134 -0.27 -5.75 -4.69
N ALA A 135 0.91 -5.17 -4.48
CA ALA A 135 1.68 -5.39 -3.28
C ALA A 135 1.42 -4.27 -2.26
N SER A 136 1.13 -4.63 -1.02
CA SER A 136 0.95 -3.69 0.08
C SER A 136 2.00 -3.98 1.16
N LEU A 137 2.74 -2.95 1.54
CA LEU A 137 3.74 -3.00 2.61
C LEU A 137 3.31 -2.10 3.75
N SER A 138 3.43 -2.58 4.98
CA SER A 138 3.12 -1.82 6.18
C SER A 138 4.34 -1.72 7.08
N PHE A 139 4.59 -0.52 7.61
CA PHE A 139 5.66 -0.22 8.54
C PHE A 139 5.14 0.58 9.73
N GLY A 140 5.74 0.41 10.89
CA GLY A 140 5.45 1.18 12.10
C GLY A 140 4.43 0.50 13.00
N ALA A 141 3.47 1.26 13.52
CA ALA A 141 2.47 0.74 14.45
C ALA A 141 1.45 -0.16 13.73
N GLU A 142 1.07 -1.23 14.40
CA GLU A 142 0.07 -2.17 13.93
C GLU A 142 -1.26 -1.48 13.60
N ARG A 143 -1.82 -1.80 12.44
CA ARG A 143 -3.13 -1.33 11.99
C ARG A 143 -3.92 -2.46 11.37
N MET A 144 -5.25 -2.40 11.55
CA MET A 144 -6.16 -3.35 10.94
C MET A 144 -6.35 -3.04 9.45
N PHE A 145 -5.90 -3.94 8.60
CA PHE A 145 -6.17 -3.95 7.16
C PHE A 145 -7.39 -4.84 6.88
N GLN A 146 -8.37 -4.30 6.18
CA GLN A 146 -9.64 -4.96 5.99
C GLN A 146 -9.97 -5.12 4.52
N LEU A 147 -10.31 -6.32 4.11
CA LEU A 147 -10.79 -6.66 2.77
C LEU A 147 -12.22 -7.17 2.87
N LYS A 148 -13.07 -6.82 1.91
CA LYS A 148 -14.43 -7.37 1.78
C LYS A 148 -14.75 -7.66 0.33
N HIS A 149 -15.51 -8.70 0.08
CA HIS A 149 -16.02 -9.00 -1.26
C HIS A 149 -17.10 -7.99 -1.66
N ASN A 150 -17.09 -7.52 -2.91
CA ASN A 150 -18.06 -6.52 -3.37
C ASN A 150 -19.48 -7.08 -3.52
N ALA A 151 -19.62 -8.36 -3.91
CA ALA A 151 -20.90 -8.97 -4.23
C ALA A 151 -21.35 -10.03 -3.20
N ILE A 152 -20.43 -10.68 -2.48
CA ILE A 152 -20.76 -11.74 -1.53
C ILE A 152 -20.91 -11.14 -0.12
N PRO A 153 -22.13 -11.15 0.45
CA PRO A 153 -22.36 -10.63 1.80
C PRO A 153 -21.52 -11.39 2.86
N ASN A 154 -21.05 -10.66 3.87
CA ASN A 154 -20.29 -11.21 5.00
C ASN A 154 -18.92 -11.83 4.65
N GLN A 155 -18.50 -11.83 3.39
CA GLN A 155 -17.15 -12.23 3.01
C GLN A 155 -16.18 -11.09 3.30
N LYS A 156 -15.53 -11.18 4.47
CA LYS A 156 -14.59 -10.17 4.98
C LYS A 156 -13.36 -10.82 5.60
N ILE A 157 -12.20 -10.22 5.37
CA ILE A 157 -10.93 -10.58 5.99
C ILE A 157 -10.41 -9.38 6.76
N ASN A 158 -9.86 -9.64 7.93
CA ASN A 158 -9.15 -8.68 8.74
C ASN A 158 -7.72 -9.19 8.94
N ILE A 159 -6.74 -8.37 8.61
CA ILE A 159 -5.32 -8.68 8.78
C ILE A 159 -4.74 -7.57 9.65
N SER A 160 -4.09 -7.94 10.74
CA SER A 160 -3.31 -6.99 11.54
C SER A 160 -1.94 -6.82 10.89
N LEU A 161 -1.63 -5.62 10.42
CA LEU A 161 -0.40 -5.29 9.69
C LEU A 161 0.44 -4.28 10.47
#